data_addb0ab953750d734eff7c8440afb4a0
#
_entry.id   addb0ab953750d734eff7c8440afb4a0
#
_cell.length_a   1.000
_cell.length_b   1.000
_cell.length_c   1.000
_cell.angle_alpha   90.00
_cell.angle_beta   90.00
_cell.angle_gamma   90.00
#
_symmetry.space_group_name_H-M   'P 1'
#
loop_
_entity.id
_entity.type
_entity.pdbx_description
1 polymer ?
#
loop_
_entity_poly.entity_id
_entity_poly.type
_entity_poly.pdbx_seq_one_letter_code
_entity_poly.pdbx_strand_id
1 'polypeptide(L)'
;DRYASRGLGDVYKRQQGAMMSKKSLLRFIETCKKHSVQIALGNPIMDVALSGGKEVVDDYLDTVVSLDIDIIEISSIARSLDDDEMCRLIKNASSKGIKVINEVGVAFAHSKVIEEEIFIERIKMQTKKFLEAGSWKILLESEGLTENLDKKNYRWNIIDKIISPLELNQFMVEADDQDVLSKYIEIYGPGINMMIDHSRVLKMEDARLGYGPSQS
;
A
#
# COMPACT_ATOMS: atom_id res chain seq x y z
N ASP A 1 16.92 14.38 4.97
CA ASP A 1 15.45 14.26 4.76
C ASP A 1 14.97 12.83 4.89
N ARG A 2 15.25 12.23 6.07
CA ARG A 2 14.89 10.83 6.36
C ARG A 2 13.41 10.65 6.74
N TYR A 3 12.68 11.74 6.96
CA TYR A 3 11.27 11.70 7.39
C TYR A 3 10.27 11.76 6.22
N ALA A 4 10.68 12.18 5.05
CA ALA A 4 9.80 12.44 3.92
C ALA A 4 9.23 11.19 3.23
N SER A 5 9.84 10.01 3.42
CA SER A 5 9.38 8.77 2.81
C SER A 5 8.52 7.89 3.73
N ARG A 6 8.17 8.39 4.93
CA ARG A 6 7.61 7.57 6.00
C ARG A 6 6.14 7.84 6.15
N GLY A 7 5.39 7.15 5.31
CA GLY A 7 3.96 7.28 5.15
C GLY A 7 3.14 7.49 6.42
N LEU A 8 2.45 8.61 6.45
CA LEU A 8 1.21 8.77 7.20
C LEU A 8 0.05 8.08 6.44
N GLY A 9 0.36 7.08 5.60
CA GLY A 9 -0.59 6.44 4.70
C GLY A 9 -1.81 5.86 5.37
N ASP A 10 -1.67 5.37 6.59
CA ASP A 10 -2.72 4.60 7.24
C ASP A 10 -3.89 5.43 7.79
N VAL A 11 -3.66 6.67 8.20
CA VAL A 11 -4.74 7.54 8.72
C VAL A 11 -5.83 7.80 7.67
N TYR A 12 -5.50 7.70 6.39
CA TYR A 12 -6.41 7.97 5.28
C TYR A 12 -6.96 6.72 4.60
N LYS A 13 -6.36 5.55 4.80
CA LYS A 13 -6.89 4.28 4.30
C LYS A 13 -8.32 4.02 4.76
N ARG A 14 -8.66 4.45 5.96
CA ARG A 14 -9.93 4.12 6.61
C ARG A 14 -11.00 5.22 6.47
N GLN A 15 -11.21 5.77 5.27
CA GLN A 15 -12.33 6.68 4.96
C GLN A 15 -12.30 8.05 5.68
N GLN A 16 -11.36 8.33 6.55
CA GLN A 16 -11.37 9.56 7.34
C GLN A 16 -11.17 10.82 6.49
N GLY A 17 -10.44 10.75 5.39
CA GLY A 17 -10.25 11.88 4.48
C GLY A 17 -11.55 12.35 3.84
N ALA A 18 -12.43 11.41 3.46
CA ALA A 18 -13.76 11.74 2.91
C ALA A 18 -14.72 12.34 3.94
N MET A 19 -14.46 12.13 5.23
CA MET A 19 -15.26 12.66 6.35
C MET A 19 -14.74 13.99 6.89
N MET A 20 -13.58 14.46 6.43
CA MET A 20 -13.03 15.75 6.85
C MET A 20 -13.72 16.91 6.15
N SER A 21 -13.90 18.01 6.86
CA SER A 21 -14.29 19.26 6.18
C SER A 21 -13.19 19.70 5.21
N LYS A 22 -13.55 20.34 4.08
CA LYS A 22 -12.58 20.87 3.11
C LYS A 22 -11.48 21.69 3.79
N LYS A 23 -11.84 22.52 4.77
CA LYS A 23 -10.90 23.35 5.54
C LYS A 23 -9.89 22.49 6.31
N SER A 24 -10.34 21.42 6.94
CA SER A 24 -9.47 20.50 7.71
C SER A 24 -8.53 19.73 6.78
N LEU A 25 -9.04 19.27 5.65
CA LEU A 25 -8.22 18.58 4.63
C LEU A 25 -7.12 19.49 4.09
N LEU A 26 -7.45 20.71 3.68
CA LEU A 26 -6.45 21.65 3.17
C LEU A 26 -5.37 21.98 4.21
N ARG A 27 -5.78 22.21 5.47
CA ARG A 27 -4.82 22.44 6.56
C ARG A 27 -3.90 21.24 6.80
N PHE A 28 -4.44 20.03 6.68
CA PHE A 28 -3.66 18.80 6.81
C PHE A 28 -2.64 18.71 5.67
N ILE A 29 -3.07 18.90 4.42
CA ILE A 29 -2.20 18.89 3.24
C ILE A 29 -1.06 19.91 3.43
N GLU A 30 -1.38 21.14 3.80
CA GLU A 30 -0.40 22.19 4.07
C GLU A 30 0.62 21.76 5.13
N THR A 31 0.14 21.15 6.23
CA THR A 31 1.02 20.67 7.30
C THR A 31 1.97 19.57 6.81
N CYS A 32 1.46 18.59 6.07
CA CYS A 32 2.30 17.52 5.50
C CYS A 32 3.37 18.09 4.56
N LYS A 33 2.97 18.98 3.64
CA LYS A 33 3.89 19.62 2.70
C LYS A 33 4.98 20.44 3.40
N LYS A 34 4.61 21.20 4.42
CA LYS A 34 5.57 21.97 5.25
C LYS A 34 6.66 21.09 5.87
N HIS A 35 6.33 19.85 6.18
CA HIS A 35 7.27 18.89 6.77
C HIS A 35 7.83 17.90 5.75
N SER A 36 7.65 18.12 4.44
CA SER A 36 8.09 17.23 3.35
C SER A 36 7.57 15.80 3.50
N VAL A 37 6.34 15.65 4.00
CA VAL A 37 5.65 14.38 4.14
C VAL A 37 4.73 14.18 2.95
N GLN A 38 4.89 13.07 2.21
CA GLN A 38 4.01 12.73 1.10
C GLN A 38 2.65 12.26 1.62
N ILE A 39 1.60 12.58 0.85
CA ILE A 39 0.22 12.27 1.19
C ILE A 39 -0.29 11.17 0.26
N ALA A 40 -0.86 10.12 0.85
CA ALA A 40 -1.51 9.06 0.13
C ALA A 40 -3.02 9.05 0.38
N LEU A 41 -3.80 8.85 -0.67
CA LEU A 41 -5.23 8.53 -0.58
C LEU A 41 -5.44 7.03 -0.75
N GLY A 42 -6.20 6.46 0.17
CA GLY A 42 -6.54 5.04 0.14
C GLY A 42 -7.61 4.69 -0.89
N ASN A 43 -7.68 3.43 -1.22
CA ASN A 43 -8.56 2.86 -2.24
C ASN A 43 -10.07 3.19 -2.13
N PRO A 44 -10.71 3.34 -0.95
CA PRO A 44 -12.16 3.57 -0.89
C PRO A 44 -12.66 4.76 -1.70
N ILE A 45 -11.85 5.81 -1.85
CA ILE A 45 -12.23 6.99 -2.65
C ILE A 45 -12.18 6.64 -4.14
N MET A 46 -11.17 5.87 -4.58
CA MET A 46 -11.08 5.38 -5.95
C MET A 46 -12.27 4.47 -6.29
N ASP A 47 -12.70 3.59 -5.37
CA ASP A 47 -13.87 2.73 -5.57
C ASP A 47 -15.16 3.53 -5.79
N VAL A 48 -15.33 4.65 -5.07
CA VAL A 48 -16.45 5.57 -5.30
C VAL A 48 -16.35 6.21 -6.68
N ALA A 49 -15.16 6.67 -7.09
CA ALA A 49 -14.95 7.25 -8.42
C ALA A 49 -15.23 6.22 -9.53
N LEU A 50 -14.72 5.00 -9.39
CA LEU A 50 -15.02 3.90 -10.33
C LEU A 50 -16.51 3.60 -10.46
N SER A 51 -17.29 3.82 -9.39
CA SER A 51 -18.75 3.66 -9.41
C SER A 51 -19.45 4.66 -10.32
N GLY A 52 -18.88 5.86 -10.44
CA GLY A 52 -19.40 6.92 -11.29
C GLY A 52 -18.97 6.81 -12.76
N GLY A 53 -18.10 5.87 -13.09
CA GLY A 53 -17.59 5.68 -14.45
C GLY A 53 -16.36 6.53 -14.78
N LYS A 54 -15.93 6.44 -16.05
CA LYS A 54 -14.65 6.98 -16.50
C LYS A 54 -14.49 8.48 -16.23
N GLU A 55 -15.50 9.28 -16.53
CA GLU A 55 -15.45 10.74 -16.34
C GLU A 55 -15.23 11.10 -14.87
N VAL A 56 -15.89 10.40 -13.94
CA VAL A 56 -15.72 10.63 -12.50
C VAL A 56 -14.32 10.21 -12.02
N VAL A 57 -13.75 9.17 -12.60
CA VAL A 57 -12.35 8.79 -12.34
C VAL A 57 -11.39 9.87 -12.81
N ASP A 58 -11.59 10.41 -14.01
CA ASP A 58 -10.75 11.48 -14.54
C ASP A 58 -10.85 12.75 -13.67
N ASP A 59 -12.04 13.16 -13.27
CA ASP A 59 -12.28 14.29 -12.35
C ASP A 59 -11.65 14.05 -10.97
N TYR A 60 -11.71 12.81 -10.46
CA TYR A 60 -11.04 12.44 -9.22
C TYR A 60 -9.53 12.61 -9.34
N LEU A 61 -8.92 12.10 -10.39
CA LEU A 61 -7.46 12.21 -10.60
C LEU A 61 -7.04 13.68 -10.77
N ASP A 62 -7.82 14.49 -11.48
CA ASP A 62 -7.55 15.92 -11.62
C ASP A 62 -7.69 16.66 -10.28
N THR A 63 -8.63 16.24 -9.43
CA THR A 63 -8.75 16.75 -8.06
C THR A 63 -7.53 16.39 -7.21
N VAL A 64 -7.04 15.14 -7.30
CA VAL A 64 -5.81 14.69 -6.62
C VAL A 64 -4.63 15.57 -6.99
N VAL A 65 -4.45 15.83 -8.29
CA VAL A 65 -3.39 16.73 -8.79
C VAL A 65 -3.57 18.16 -8.27
N SER A 66 -4.79 18.71 -8.34
CA SER A 66 -5.09 20.09 -7.93
C SER A 66 -4.85 20.33 -6.43
N LEU A 67 -4.98 19.29 -5.61
CA LEU A 67 -4.74 19.32 -4.17
C LEU A 67 -3.27 19.02 -3.81
N ASP A 68 -2.40 18.80 -4.80
CA ASP A 68 -1.00 18.45 -4.62
C ASP A 68 -0.83 17.19 -3.72
N ILE A 69 -1.69 16.20 -3.94
CA ILE A 69 -1.59 14.89 -3.29
C ILE A 69 -0.66 14.01 -4.10
N ASP A 70 0.25 13.33 -3.42
CA ASP A 70 1.39 12.66 -4.07
C ASP A 70 1.07 11.25 -4.55
N ILE A 71 0.23 10.54 -3.80
CA ILE A 71 0.07 9.08 -3.92
C ILE A 71 -1.41 8.71 -3.89
N ILE A 72 -1.80 7.76 -4.72
CA ILE A 72 -3.08 7.06 -4.60
C ILE A 72 -2.85 5.55 -4.49
N GLU A 73 -3.74 4.91 -3.78
CA GLU A 73 -3.83 3.46 -3.73
C GLU A 73 -4.92 3.00 -4.67
N ILE A 74 -4.63 1.96 -5.45
CA ILE A 74 -5.59 1.30 -6.33
C ILE A 74 -5.60 -0.19 -5.99
N SER A 75 -6.75 -0.72 -5.57
CA SER A 75 -6.96 -2.14 -5.38
C SER A 75 -8.20 -2.61 -6.15
N SER A 76 -8.35 -3.92 -6.32
CA SER A 76 -9.50 -4.51 -7.00
C SER A 76 -10.47 -5.22 -6.05
N ILE A 77 -10.33 -5.02 -4.73
CA ILE A 77 -11.07 -5.80 -3.71
C ILE A 77 -12.57 -5.55 -3.80
N ALA A 78 -12.98 -4.30 -3.84
CA ALA A 78 -14.40 -3.94 -3.89
C ALA A 78 -15.03 -4.12 -5.28
N ARG A 79 -14.21 -4.15 -6.32
CA ARG A 79 -14.63 -4.34 -7.70
C ARG A 79 -13.65 -5.27 -8.37
N SER A 80 -14.15 -6.36 -8.95
CA SER A 80 -13.35 -7.32 -9.71
C SER A 80 -12.86 -6.69 -11.03
N LEU A 81 -11.98 -5.70 -10.95
CA LEU A 81 -11.30 -5.19 -12.12
C LEU A 81 -10.34 -6.25 -12.64
N ASP A 82 -10.33 -6.44 -13.93
CA ASP A 82 -9.30 -7.27 -14.54
C ASP A 82 -7.94 -6.54 -14.58
N ASP A 83 -6.87 -7.30 -14.80
CA ASP A 83 -5.53 -6.75 -14.80
C ASP A 83 -5.31 -5.68 -15.89
N ASP A 84 -6.03 -5.75 -17.01
CA ASP A 84 -5.91 -4.78 -18.10
C ASP A 84 -6.60 -3.46 -17.77
N GLU A 85 -7.75 -3.52 -17.09
CA GLU A 85 -8.42 -2.34 -16.54
C GLU A 85 -7.58 -1.69 -15.47
N MET A 86 -7.00 -2.49 -14.56
CA MET A 86 -6.05 -2.02 -13.55
C MET A 86 -4.87 -1.30 -14.20
N CYS A 87 -4.23 -1.90 -15.21
CA CYS A 87 -3.13 -1.26 -15.93
C CYS A 87 -3.53 0.05 -16.62
N ARG A 88 -4.76 0.16 -17.13
CA ARG A 88 -5.27 1.43 -17.70
C ARG A 88 -5.38 2.53 -16.64
N LEU A 89 -5.90 2.19 -15.45
CA LEU A 89 -6.00 3.13 -14.33
C LEU A 89 -4.61 3.58 -13.85
N ILE A 90 -3.68 2.65 -13.70
CA ILE A 90 -2.30 2.93 -13.33
C ILE A 90 -1.67 3.90 -14.32
N LYS A 91 -1.76 3.62 -15.62
CA LYS A 91 -1.23 4.47 -16.68
C LYS A 91 -1.86 5.87 -16.69
N ASN A 92 -3.17 5.95 -16.48
CA ASN A 92 -3.88 7.23 -16.41
C ASN A 92 -3.37 8.07 -15.23
N ALA A 93 -3.33 7.51 -14.03
CA ALA A 93 -2.86 8.21 -12.85
C ALA A 93 -1.37 8.60 -12.93
N SER A 94 -0.50 7.67 -13.35
CA SER A 94 0.94 7.92 -13.47
C SER A 94 1.27 8.95 -14.53
N SER A 95 0.50 9.00 -15.64
CA SER A 95 0.66 10.03 -16.69
C SER A 95 0.37 11.45 -16.19
N LYS A 96 -0.41 11.60 -15.13
CA LYS A 96 -0.70 12.87 -14.44
C LYS A 96 0.34 13.21 -13.35
N GLY A 97 1.39 12.40 -13.21
CA GLY A 97 2.44 12.58 -12.20
C GLY A 97 2.09 12.02 -10.80
N ILE A 98 0.97 11.32 -10.66
CA ILE A 98 0.55 10.71 -9.40
C ILE A 98 1.30 9.39 -9.22
N LYS A 99 1.89 9.17 -8.05
CA LYS A 99 2.44 7.87 -7.66
C LYS A 99 1.32 6.89 -7.36
N VAL A 100 1.39 5.69 -7.90
CA VAL A 100 0.38 4.67 -7.69
C VAL A 100 0.93 3.53 -6.85
N ILE A 101 0.22 3.18 -5.79
CA ILE A 101 0.43 1.96 -5.02
C ILE A 101 -0.67 0.99 -5.41
N ASN A 102 -0.29 -0.19 -5.92
CA ASN A 102 -1.23 -1.25 -6.23
C ASN A 102 -1.15 -2.36 -5.20
N GLU A 103 -2.31 -2.74 -4.71
CA GLU A 103 -2.47 -3.84 -3.79
C GLU A 103 -2.55 -5.17 -4.55
N VAL A 104 -1.81 -6.17 -4.08
CA VAL A 104 -1.82 -7.55 -4.57
C VAL A 104 -1.81 -8.50 -3.37
N GLY A 105 -2.21 -9.75 -3.59
CA GLY A 105 -2.19 -10.72 -2.50
C GLY A 105 -3.50 -10.83 -1.76
N VAL A 106 -4.60 -10.75 -2.50
CA VAL A 106 -5.97 -10.91 -1.98
C VAL A 106 -6.08 -12.11 -1.06
N ALA A 107 -6.80 -11.90 0.02
CA ALA A 107 -7.15 -12.82 1.07
C ALA A 107 -7.40 -14.26 0.60
N PHE A 108 -6.71 -15.22 1.23
CA PHE A 108 -6.87 -16.65 0.94
C PHE A 108 -8.28 -17.16 1.25
N ALA A 109 -9.04 -16.50 2.17
CA ALA A 109 -10.39 -16.92 2.56
C ALA A 109 -11.43 -16.74 1.46
N HIS A 110 -11.21 -15.83 0.55
CA HIS A 110 -12.15 -15.59 -0.57
C HIS A 110 -11.83 -16.43 -1.81
N SER A 111 -10.68 -17.08 -1.84
CA SER A 111 -10.32 -18.01 -2.90
C SER A 111 -10.64 -19.44 -2.49
N LYS A 112 -11.39 -20.16 -3.31
CA LYS A 112 -11.37 -21.63 -3.28
C LYS A 112 -9.91 -22.04 -3.31
N VAL A 113 -9.49 -22.98 -2.44
CA VAL A 113 -8.12 -23.47 -2.27
C VAL A 113 -7.36 -23.43 -3.59
N ILE A 114 -6.60 -22.36 -3.81
CA ILE A 114 -5.66 -22.27 -4.92
C ILE A 114 -4.36 -22.90 -4.41
N GLU A 115 -3.76 -23.77 -5.18
CA GLU A 115 -2.45 -24.31 -4.83
C GLU A 115 -1.46 -23.15 -4.60
N GLU A 116 -0.67 -23.23 -3.53
CA GLU A 116 0.26 -22.18 -3.10
C GLU A 116 1.14 -21.67 -4.25
N GLU A 117 1.67 -22.58 -5.07
CA GLU A 117 2.54 -22.24 -6.19
C GLU A 117 1.82 -21.42 -7.27
N ILE A 118 0.59 -21.78 -7.59
CA ILE A 118 -0.23 -21.06 -8.57
C ILE A 118 -0.52 -19.64 -8.04
N PHE A 119 -0.80 -19.52 -6.74
CA PHE A 119 -1.03 -18.24 -6.10
C PHE A 119 0.21 -17.35 -6.18
N ILE A 120 1.39 -17.87 -5.81
CA ILE A 120 2.66 -17.13 -5.85
C ILE A 120 2.98 -16.64 -7.26
N GLU A 121 2.85 -17.50 -8.26
CA GLU A 121 3.13 -17.13 -9.65
C GLU A 121 2.14 -16.08 -10.16
N ARG A 122 0.87 -16.17 -9.79
CA ARG A 122 -0.12 -15.15 -10.11
C ARG A 122 0.28 -13.77 -9.53
N ILE A 123 0.66 -13.72 -8.25
CA ILE A 123 1.08 -12.46 -7.60
C ILE A 123 2.31 -11.88 -8.27
N LYS A 124 3.32 -12.71 -8.61
CA LYS A 124 4.50 -12.28 -9.34
C LYS A 124 4.16 -11.71 -10.72
N MET A 125 3.27 -12.36 -11.45
CA MET A 125 2.83 -11.88 -12.77
C MET A 125 2.09 -10.54 -12.65
N GLN A 126 1.16 -10.40 -11.71
CA GLN A 126 0.46 -9.15 -11.46
C GLN A 126 1.43 -8.04 -11.04
N THR A 127 2.34 -8.32 -10.11
CA THR A 127 3.38 -7.40 -9.68
C THR A 127 4.16 -6.84 -10.87
N LYS A 128 4.70 -7.72 -11.71
CA LYS A 128 5.44 -7.31 -12.90
C LYS A 128 4.60 -6.46 -13.85
N LYS A 129 3.39 -6.89 -14.14
CA LYS A 129 2.45 -6.20 -15.05
C LYS A 129 2.10 -4.79 -14.55
N PHE A 130 1.85 -4.64 -13.25
CA PHE A 130 1.51 -3.34 -12.67
C PHE A 130 2.71 -2.40 -12.59
N LEU A 131 3.90 -2.90 -12.27
CA LEU A 131 5.14 -2.12 -12.33
C LEU A 131 5.43 -1.63 -13.76
N GLU A 132 5.28 -2.50 -14.77
CA GLU A 132 5.41 -2.13 -16.18
C GLU A 132 4.34 -1.11 -16.63
N ALA A 133 3.17 -1.12 -16.02
CA ALA A 133 2.12 -0.13 -16.25
C ALA A 133 2.40 1.24 -15.60
N GLY A 134 3.34 1.34 -14.68
CA GLY A 134 3.76 2.57 -14.03
C GLY A 134 3.45 2.67 -12.53
N SER A 135 3.13 1.56 -11.86
CA SER A 135 3.01 1.55 -10.39
C SER A 135 4.33 1.95 -9.75
N TRP A 136 4.26 2.81 -8.75
CA TRP A 136 5.42 3.21 -7.96
C TRP A 136 5.84 2.14 -6.97
N LYS A 137 4.86 1.49 -6.33
CA LYS A 137 5.04 0.40 -5.37
C LYS A 137 3.91 -0.62 -5.50
N ILE A 138 4.22 -1.83 -5.09
CA ILE A 138 3.23 -2.90 -4.92
C ILE A 138 3.03 -3.14 -3.43
N LEU A 139 1.80 -3.07 -2.97
CA LEU A 139 1.42 -3.35 -1.59
C LEU A 139 1.06 -4.82 -1.45
N LEU A 140 1.74 -5.50 -0.52
CA LEU A 140 1.36 -6.83 -0.07
C LEU A 140 0.52 -6.72 1.19
N GLU A 141 -0.73 -7.16 1.12
CA GLU A 141 -1.67 -7.13 2.25
C GLU A 141 -1.27 -8.08 3.37
N SER A 142 -1.52 -7.66 4.61
CA SER A 142 -1.31 -8.49 5.79
C SER A 142 -2.29 -9.66 5.87
N GLU A 143 -3.51 -9.52 5.36
CA GLU A 143 -4.50 -10.59 5.35
C GLU A 143 -4.00 -11.84 4.64
N GLY A 144 -3.33 -11.71 3.51
CA GLY A 144 -2.71 -12.83 2.81
C GLY A 144 -1.67 -13.58 3.66
N LEU A 145 -1.02 -12.90 4.59
CA LEU A 145 -0.04 -13.47 5.50
C LEU A 145 -0.69 -14.14 6.73
N THR A 146 -1.67 -13.46 7.34
CA THR A 146 -2.14 -13.76 8.71
C THR A 146 -3.52 -14.42 8.77
N GLU A 147 -4.33 -14.26 7.73
CA GLU A 147 -5.76 -14.62 7.73
C GLU A 147 -6.02 -16.07 8.15
N ASN A 148 -6.94 -16.24 9.10
CA ASN A 148 -7.36 -17.53 9.64
C ASN A 148 -6.23 -18.41 10.21
N LEU A 149 -5.12 -17.79 10.62
CA LEU A 149 -3.96 -18.49 11.16
C LEU A 149 -3.57 -17.97 12.55
N ASP A 150 -3.06 -18.88 13.36
CA ASP A 150 -2.31 -18.52 14.55
C ASP A 150 -0.94 -17.94 14.17
N LYS A 151 -0.39 -17.05 15.00
CA LYS A 151 0.90 -16.37 14.76
C LYS A 151 2.06 -17.31 14.37
N LYS A 152 2.07 -18.53 14.90
CA LYS A 152 3.09 -19.55 14.60
C LYS A 152 3.00 -20.10 13.17
N ASN A 153 1.84 -19.94 12.54
CA ASN A 153 1.50 -20.52 11.25
C ASN A 153 1.38 -19.46 10.14
N TYR A 154 1.81 -18.22 10.38
CA TYR A 154 1.81 -17.18 9.37
C TYR A 154 2.62 -17.57 8.14
N ARG A 155 2.18 -17.15 6.96
CA ARG A 155 2.69 -17.59 5.65
C ARG A 155 3.97 -16.86 5.23
N TRP A 156 4.95 -16.75 6.13
CA TRP A 156 6.22 -16.05 5.85
C TRP A 156 6.97 -16.61 4.65
N ASN A 157 6.91 -17.94 4.45
CA ASN A 157 7.50 -18.60 3.30
C ASN A 157 6.90 -18.13 1.96
N ILE A 158 5.61 -17.79 1.92
CA ILE A 158 4.95 -17.29 0.73
C ILE A 158 5.43 -15.86 0.44
N ILE A 159 5.46 -15.00 1.45
CA ILE A 159 5.95 -13.62 1.31
C ILE A 159 7.39 -13.62 0.79
N ASP A 160 8.26 -14.45 1.34
CA ASP A 160 9.63 -14.54 0.88
C ASP A 160 9.75 -15.01 -0.58
N LYS A 161 8.99 -16.02 -0.98
CA LYS A 161 8.93 -16.48 -2.38
C LYS A 161 8.40 -15.42 -3.36
N ILE A 162 7.56 -14.48 -2.90
CA ILE A 162 7.05 -13.38 -3.71
C ILE A 162 8.09 -12.27 -3.83
N ILE A 163 8.70 -11.85 -2.71
CA ILE A 163 9.62 -10.71 -2.67
C ILE A 163 11.01 -11.09 -3.22
N SER A 164 11.53 -12.25 -2.85
CA SER A 164 12.92 -12.67 -3.11
C SER A 164 13.38 -12.58 -4.57
N PRO A 165 12.55 -12.91 -5.59
CA PRO A 165 12.96 -12.79 -6.99
C PRO A 165 12.87 -11.37 -7.55
N LEU A 166 12.39 -10.40 -6.78
CA LEU A 166 12.16 -9.02 -7.17
C LEU A 166 12.93 -8.08 -6.24
N GLU A 167 12.98 -6.80 -6.58
CA GLU A 167 13.65 -5.83 -5.71
C GLU A 167 12.76 -5.41 -4.53
N LEU A 168 13.26 -5.59 -3.30
CA LEU A 168 12.53 -5.23 -2.07
C LEU A 168 12.01 -3.78 -2.08
N ASN A 169 12.72 -2.87 -2.73
CA ASN A 169 12.33 -1.47 -2.83
C ASN A 169 11.08 -1.24 -3.68
N GLN A 170 10.67 -2.22 -4.50
CA GLN A 170 9.44 -2.16 -5.30
C GLN A 170 8.20 -2.50 -4.47
N PHE A 171 8.39 -3.06 -3.29
CA PHE A 171 7.31 -3.47 -2.40
C PHE A 171 7.09 -2.49 -1.26
N MET A 172 5.86 -2.49 -0.80
CA MET A 172 5.40 -2.02 0.49
C MET A 172 4.66 -3.19 1.14
N VAL A 173 4.90 -3.48 2.40
CA VAL A 173 4.21 -4.54 3.12
C VAL A 173 3.28 -3.94 4.17
N GLU A 174 2.10 -4.50 4.34
CA GLU A 174 1.21 -4.09 5.39
C GLU A 174 1.54 -4.83 6.69
N ALA A 175 1.58 -4.11 7.80
CA ALA A 175 1.84 -4.67 9.12
C ALA A 175 0.78 -4.18 10.12
N ASP A 176 -0.30 -4.96 10.25
CA ASP A 176 -1.46 -4.60 11.08
C ASP A 176 -1.17 -4.73 12.58
N ASP A 177 -0.28 -5.62 12.96
CA ASP A 177 0.08 -5.82 14.35
C ASP A 177 1.60 -5.68 14.59
N GLN A 178 1.94 -5.63 15.87
CA GLN A 178 3.31 -5.41 16.32
C GLN A 178 4.23 -6.59 16.01
N ASP A 179 3.74 -7.80 16.03
CA ASP A 179 4.56 -8.99 15.81
C ASP A 179 4.90 -9.10 14.34
N VAL A 180 3.93 -8.79 13.45
CA VAL A 180 4.14 -8.71 12.00
C VAL A 180 5.16 -7.63 11.66
N LEU A 181 5.03 -6.42 12.25
CA LEU A 181 6.00 -5.34 12.08
C LEU A 181 7.41 -5.77 12.49
N SER A 182 7.53 -6.34 13.70
CA SER A 182 8.82 -6.77 14.24
C SER A 182 9.45 -7.85 13.37
N LYS A 183 8.64 -8.79 12.87
CA LYS A 183 9.12 -9.88 12.02
C LYS A 183 9.57 -9.42 10.66
N TYR A 184 8.88 -8.48 10.03
CA TYR A 184 9.35 -7.87 8.77
C TYR A 184 10.69 -7.14 8.95
N ILE A 185 10.88 -6.42 10.07
CA ILE A 185 12.17 -5.79 10.38
C ILE A 185 13.26 -6.84 10.58
N GLU A 186 12.95 -7.94 11.27
CA GLU A 186 13.90 -9.05 11.49
C GLU A 186 14.36 -9.68 10.16
N ILE A 187 13.43 -9.95 9.25
CA ILE A 187 13.72 -10.68 8.00
C ILE A 187 14.38 -9.76 6.97
N TYR A 188 13.84 -8.56 6.75
CA TYR A 188 14.21 -7.69 5.63
C TYR A 188 14.95 -6.41 6.06
N GLY A 189 15.13 -6.24 7.36
CA GLY A 189 15.77 -5.06 7.94
C GLY A 189 14.86 -3.84 8.07
N PRO A 190 15.30 -2.82 8.82
CA PRO A 190 14.47 -1.64 9.13
C PRO A 190 14.28 -0.69 7.93
N GLY A 191 14.94 -0.93 6.82
CA GLY A 191 14.80 -0.17 5.56
C GLY A 191 13.58 -0.56 4.73
N ILE A 192 12.88 -1.65 5.07
CA ILE A 192 11.69 -2.09 4.33
C ILE A 192 10.60 -1.01 4.35
N ASN A 193 9.91 -0.85 3.22
CA ASN A 193 8.74 0.03 3.16
C ASN A 193 7.55 -0.68 3.80
N MET A 194 6.93 -0.04 4.78
CA MET A 194 5.76 -0.60 5.46
C MET A 194 4.59 0.36 5.47
N MET A 195 3.40 -0.20 5.35
CA MET A 195 2.17 0.44 5.69
C MET A 195 1.79 0.00 7.11
N ILE A 196 1.78 0.95 8.04
CA ILE A 196 1.59 0.70 9.48
C ILE A 196 0.62 1.71 10.07
N ASP A 197 -0.04 1.34 11.15
CA ASP A 197 -0.84 2.27 11.95
C ASP A 197 0.04 3.41 12.48
N HIS A 198 -0.52 4.63 12.51
CA HIS A 198 0.20 5.84 12.95
C HIS A 198 0.78 5.72 14.37
N SER A 199 0.17 4.92 15.25
CA SER A 199 0.66 4.68 16.61
C SER A 199 2.01 3.94 16.64
N ARG A 200 2.41 3.29 15.52
CA ARG A 200 3.65 2.51 15.39
C ARG A 200 4.78 3.26 14.70
N VAL A 201 4.52 4.46 14.20
CA VAL A 201 5.53 5.24 13.45
C VAL A 201 6.79 5.49 14.26
N LEU A 202 6.66 5.89 15.54
CA LEU A 202 7.82 6.12 16.40
C LEU A 202 8.65 4.84 16.60
N LYS A 203 7.99 3.70 16.79
CA LYS A 203 8.69 2.43 16.93
C LYS A 203 9.44 2.00 15.67
N MET A 204 8.85 2.25 14.51
CA MET A 204 9.55 2.02 13.25
C MET A 204 10.77 2.93 13.09
N GLU A 205 10.67 4.18 13.55
CA GLU A 205 11.80 5.09 13.57
C GLU A 205 12.91 4.63 14.51
N ASP A 206 12.56 4.21 15.72
CA ASP A 206 13.52 3.66 16.67
C ASP A 206 14.30 2.49 16.04
N ALA A 207 13.60 1.58 15.36
CA ALA A 207 14.25 0.48 14.65
C ALA A 207 15.19 0.97 13.54
N ARG A 208 14.81 2.00 12.78
CA ARG A 208 15.63 2.62 11.73
C ARG A 208 16.86 3.34 12.27
N LEU A 209 16.77 3.88 13.45
CA LEU A 209 17.87 4.55 14.15
C LEU A 209 18.76 3.56 14.92
N GLY A 210 18.41 2.28 14.96
CA GLY A 210 19.14 1.25 15.68
C GLY A 210 18.81 1.18 17.18
N TYR A 211 17.75 1.85 17.63
CA TYR A 211 17.25 1.78 19.02
C TYR A 211 16.20 0.66 19.22
N GLY A 212 16.00 -0.19 18.23
CA GLY A 212 15.09 -1.33 18.36
C GLY A 212 15.54 -2.32 19.44
N PRO A 213 14.66 -3.23 19.89
CA PRO A 213 15.05 -4.25 20.84
C PRO A 213 16.27 -4.98 20.30
N SER A 214 17.35 -4.95 21.07
CA SER A 214 18.56 -5.69 20.76
C SER A 214 18.18 -7.13 20.46
N GLN A 215 18.65 -7.64 19.32
CA GLN A 215 18.58 -9.07 19.05
C GLN A 215 19.30 -9.77 20.20
N SER A 216 18.52 -10.30 21.13
CA SER A 216 19.01 -11.15 22.22
C SER A 216 18.81 -12.61 21.81
#